data_d2deae3a189fede664bf324a78f44a85
#
_entry.id   d2deae3a189fede664bf324a78f44a85
#
_cell.length_a   1.000
_cell.length_b   1.000
_cell.length_c   1.000
_cell.angle_alpha   90.00
_cell.angle_beta   90.00
_cell.angle_gamma   90.00
#
_symmetry.space_group_name_H-M   'P 1'
#
loop_
_entity.id
_entity.type
_entity.pdbx_description
1 polymer ?
#
loop_
_entity_poly.entity_id
_entity_poly.type
_entity_poly.pdbx_seq_one_letter_code
_entity_poly.pdbx_strand_id
1 'polypeptide(L)'
;EKAVVIDVCEAEEFATGHVTGAKNVPVSQLEERLPAVVKNKALPVVLVCASGARANRAVAIAKKLGYDNAQALAGGMKAWREASLPVEKA
;
A
#
# COMPACT_ATOMS: atom_id res chain seq x y z
N GLU A 1 -13.61 -1.32 12.03
CA GLU A 1 -13.30 -1.59 10.63
C GLU A 1 -11.81 -1.77 10.44
N LYS A 2 -11.46 -2.72 9.59
CA LYS A 2 -10.05 -3.00 9.33
C LYS A 2 -9.54 -2.14 8.19
N ALA A 3 -8.32 -1.63 8.35
CA ALA A 3 -7.64 -0.96 7.25
C ALA A 3 -7.21 -1.99 6.20
N VAL A 4 -7.25 -1.59 4.94
CA VAL A 4 -6.75 -2.40 3.84
C VAL A 4 -5.32 -1.92 3.54
N VAL A 5 -4.37 -2.84 3.55
CA VAL A 5 -2.96 -2.50 3.28
C VAL A 5 -2.63 -2.86 1.84
N ILE A 6 -2.19 -1.88 1.09
CA ILE A 6 -1.83 -2.03 -0.32
C ILE A 6 -0.35 -1.69 -0.49
N ASP A 7 0.42 -2.66 -0.98
CA ASP A 7 1.82 -2.45 -1.30
C ASP A 7 1.94 -1.99 -2.75
N VAL A 8 2.45 -0.78 -2.95
CA VAL A 8 2.54 -0.17 -4.28
C VAL A 8 3.91 -0.35 -4.94
N CYS A 9 4.75 -1.19 -4.36
CA CYS A 9 6.00 -1.59 -4.97
C CYS A 9 5.76 -2.52 -6.15
N GLU A 10 6.79 -2.75 -6.96
CA GLU A 10 6.70 -3.73 -8.02
C GLU A 10 6.61 -5.15 -7.45
N ALA A 11 6.10 -6.10 -8.24
CA ALA A 11 5.89 -7.47 -7.78
C ALA A 11 7.18 -8.11 -7.24
N GLU A 12 8.32 -7.81 -7.85
CA GLU A 12 9.61 -8.34 -7.42
C GLU A 12 9.99 -7.84 -6.04
N GLU A 13 9.73 -6.58 -5.74
CA GLU A 13 9.98 -6.00 -4.43
C GLU A 13 9.03 -6.58 -3.39
N PHE A 14 7.76 -6.74 -3.75
CA PHE A 14 6.74 -7.33 -2.89
C PHE A 14 7.13 -8.75 -2.48
N ALA A 15 7.66 -9.52 -3.43
CA ALA A 15 8.07 -10.90 -3.19
C ALA A 15 9.22 -11.02 -2.19
N THR A 16 10.07 -10.00 -2.08
CA THR A 16 11.21 -10.03 -1.13
C THR A 16 10.79 -9.76 0.30
N GLY A 17 9.59 -9.25 0.51
CA GLY A 17 9.05 -9.01 1.85
C GLY A 17 8.05 -7.87 1.84
N HIS A 18 6.90 -8.10 2.44
CA HIS A 18 5.82 -7.12 2.52
C HIS A 18 5.09 -7.25 3.85
N VAL A 19 4.28 -6.25 4.18
CA VAL A 19 3.47 -6.28 5.39
C VAL A 19 2.50 -7.48 5.32
N THR A 20 2.41 -8.23 6.41
CA THR A 20 1.52 -9.39 6.50
C THR A 20 0.09 -8.99 6.12
N GLY A 21 -0.48 -9.70 5.15
CA GLY A 21 -1.83 -9.43 4.67
C GLY A 21 -1.94 -8.34 3.62
N ALA A 22 -0.84 -7.67 3.26
CA ALA A 22 -0.87 -6.64 2.22
C ALA A 22 -1.12 -7.23 0.84
N LYS A 23 -1.83 -6.46 0.01
CA LYS A 23 -2.06 -6.83 -1.39
C LYS A 23 -1.14 -5.99 -2.26
N ASN A 24 -0.58 -6.60 -3.30
CA ASN A 24 0.31 -5.90 -4.22
C ASN A 24 -0.47 -5.28 -5.36
N VAL A 25 -0.44 -3.95 -5.43
CA VAL A 25 -0.97 -3.19 -6.55
C VAL A 25 0.05 -2.12 -6.89
N PRO A 26 0.96 -2.37 -7.85
CA PRO A 26 1.99 -1.41 -8.20
C PRO A 26 1.41 -0.03 -8.52
N VAL A 27 2.14 1.03 -8.17
CA VAL A 27 1.63 2.40 -8.32
C VAL A 27 1.21 2.70 -9.76
N SER A 28 1.89 2.12 -10.75
CA SER A 28 1.56 2.29 -12.17
C SER A 28 0.21 1.68 -12.55
N GLN A 29 -0.30 0.75 -11.76
CA GLN A 29 -1.57 0.08 -12.02
C GLN A 29 -2.66 0.47 -11.01
N LEU A 30 -2.32 1.34 -10.07
CA LEU A 30 -3.21 1.67 -8.97
C LEU A 30 -4.54 2.26 -9.43
N GLU A 31 -4.49 3.19 -10.38
CA GLU A 31 -5.68 3.86 -10.89
C GLU A 31 -6.68 2.87 -11.49
N GLU A 32 -6.19 1.84 -12.18
CA GLU A 32 -7.05 0.84 -12.80
C GLU A 32 -7.50 -0.23 -11.82
N ARG A 33 -6.61 -0.66 -10.94
CA ARG A 33 -6.84 -1.86 -10.13
C ARG A 33 -7.40 -1.60 -8.75
N LEU A 34 -7.13 -0.44 -8.16
CA LEU A 34 -7.57 -0.17 -6.80
C LEU A 34 -9.09 -0.32 -6.61
N PRO A 35 -9.93 0.19 -7.52
CA PRO A 35 -11.39 0.02 -7.37
C PRO A 35 -11.84 -1.45 -7.38
N ALA A 36 -11.10 -2.32 -8.06
CA ALA A 36 -11.41 -3.74 -8.07
C ALA A 36 -10.93 -4.45 -6.80
N VAL A 37 -9.83 -3.99 -6.22
CA VAL A 37 -9.24 -4.58 -5.01
C VAL A 37 -9.95 -4.09 -3.75
N VAL A 38 -10.26 -2.80 -3.68
CA VAL A 38 -10.94 -2.18 -2.54
C VAL A 38 -12.23 -1.56 -3.04
N LYS A 39 -13.31 -2.31 -2.96
CA LYS A 39 -14.61 -1.86 -3.47
C LYS A 39 -15.29 -0.84 -2.56
N ASN A 40 -15.06 -0.92 -1.27
CA ASN A 40 -15.64 0.02 -0.32
C ASN A 40 -14.69 1.20 -0.09
N LYS A 41 -15.00 2.33 -0.71
CA LYS A 41 -14.15 3.52 -0.64
C LYS A 41 -14.15 4.20 0.73
N ALA A 42 -15.03 3.81 1.63
CA ALA A 42 -15.06 4.34 2.99
C ALA A 42 -14.02 3.68 3.89
N LEU A 43 -13.46 2.53 3.49
CA LEU A 43 -12.45 1.85 4.30
C LEU A 43 -11.13 2.61 4.31
N PRO A 44 -10.42 2.60 5.45
CA PRO A 44 -9.07 3.15 5.49
C PRO A 44 -8.14 2.33 4.58
N VAL A 45 -7.35 2.99 3.77
CA VAL A 45 -6.37 2.35 2.88
C VAL A 45 -4.99 2.82 3.26
N VAL A 46 -4.11 1.90 3.63
CA VAL A 46 -2.72 2.20 3.95
C VAL A 46 -1.85 1.77 2.76
N LEU A 47 -1.14 2.73 2.20
CA LEU A 47 -0.32 2.51 1.02
C LEU A 47 1.14 2.42 1.45
N VAL A 48 1.81 1.36 1.01
CA VAL A 48 3.16 1.01 1.47
C VAL A 48 4.10 0.92 0.27
N CYS A 49 5.30 1.47 0.42
CA CYS A 49 6.39 1.26 -0.53
C CYS A 49 7.70 1.11 0.23
N ALA A 50 8.83 1.02 -0.46
CA ALA A 50 10.11 0.79 0.19
C ALA A 50 10.51 1.92 1.13
N SER A 51 10.42 3.17 0.68
CA SER A 51 10.87 4.35 1.45
C SER A 51 9.80 5.39 1.72
N GLY A 52 8.59 5.21 1.21
CA GLY A 52 7.49 6.15 1.38
C GLY A 52 7.24 7.08 0.19
N ALA A 53 8.20 7.28 -0.69
CA ALA A 53 8.06 8.22 -1.81
C ALA A 53 6.94 7.81 -2.78
N ARG A 54 6.92 6.54 -3.19
CA ARG A 54 5.87 6.03 -4.09
C ARG A 54 4.53 5.98 -3.39
N ALA A 55 4.52 5.71 -2.10
CA ALA A 55 3.28 5.65 -1.32
C ALA A 55 2.63 7.03 -1.23
N ASN A 56 3.41 8.10 -1.09
CA ASN A 56 2.86 9.46 -1.10
C ASN A 56 2.16 9.77 -2.42
N ARG A 57 2.75 9.36 -3.52
CA ARG A 57 2.15 9.50 -4.84
C ARG A 57 0.87 8.67 -4.95
N ALA A 58 0.91 7.45 -4.41
CA ALA A 58 -0.23 6.55 -4.41
C ALA A 58 -1.40 7.11 -3.59
N VAL A 59 -1.12 7.79 -2.48
CA VAL A 59 -2.17 8.45 -1.68
C VAL A 59 -2.91 9.48 -2.52
N ALA A 60 -2.18 10.29 -3.29
CA ALA A 60 -2.80 11.29 -4.15
C ALA A 60 -3.73 10.64 -5.19
N ILE A 61 -3.27 9.53 -5.79
CA ILE A 61 -4.06 8.77 -6.76
C ILE A 61 -5.32 8.19 -6.08
N ALA A 62 -5.16 7.57 -4.92
CA ALA A 62 -6.27 6.96 -4.19
C ALA A 62 -7.32 8.01 -3.81
N LYS A 63 -6.91 9.16 -3.32
CA LYS A 63 -7.85 10.24 -2.98
C LYS A 63 -8.59 10.75 -4.20
N LYS A 64 -7.92 10.85 -5.33
CA LYS A 64 -8.54 11.24 -6.59
C LYS A 64 -9.62 10.23 -7.02
N LEU A 65 -9.43 8.96 -6.70
CA LEU A 65 -10.39 7.91 -6.98
C LEU A 65 -11.55 7.86 -5.98
N GLY A 66 -11.50 8.66 -4.92
CA GLY A 66 -12.57 8.74 -3.93
C GLY A 66 -12.27 8.05 -2.59
N TYR A 67 -11.05 7.56 -2.39
CA TYR A 67 -10.64 6.94 -1.12
C TYR A 67 -10.15 8.02 -0.16
N ASP A 68 -11.08 8.65 0.54
CA ASP A 68 -10.75 9.80 1.40
C ASP A 68 -9.91 9.42 2.62
N ASN A 69 -9.92 8.17 3.03
CA ASN A 69 -9.16 7.67 4.17
C ASN A 69 -7.84 7.01 3.76
N ALA A 70 -7.29 7.37 2.61
CA ALA A 70 -6.00 6.84 2.15
C ALA A 70 -4.85 7.52 2.90
N GLN A 71 -3.89 6.71 3.34
CA GLN A 71 -2.70 7.19 4.04
C GLN A 71 -1.48 6.40 3.58
N ALA A 72 -0.31 7.03 3.64
CA ALA A 72 0.95 6.35 3.38
C ALA A 72 1.56 5.86 4.69
N LEU A 73 2.20 4.68 4.67
CA LEU A 73 2.97 4.20 5.81
C LEU A 73 4.27 5.02 5.88
N ALA A 74 4.44 5.78 6.95
CA ALA A 74 5.61 6.62 7.14
C ALA A 74 6.89 5.77 7.15
N GLY A 75 7.88 6.16 6.33
CA GLY A 75 9.13 5.43 6.20
C GLY A 75 9.04 4.12 5.42
N GLY A 76 7.84 3.71 5.01
CA GLY A 76 7.63 2.52 4.18
C GLY A 76 8.16 1.24 4.81
N MET A 77 8.53 0.27 3.97
CA MET A 77 9.04 -1.02 4.43
C MET A 77 10.37 -0.90 5.17
N LYS A 78 11.16 0.12 4.87
CA LYS A 78 12.40 0.35 5.60
C LYS A 78 12.14 0.54 7.09
N ALA A 79 11.22 1.45 7.44
CA ALA A 79 10.86 1.70 8.83
C ALA A 79 10.17 0.48 9.45
N TRP A 80 9.33 -0.22 8.69
CA TRP A 80 8.65 -1.43 9.15
C TRP A 80 9.65 -2.50 9.58
N ARG A 81 10.68 -2.72 8.76
CA ARG A 81 11.73 -3.72 9.05
C ARG A 81 12.59 -3.29 10.23
N GLU A 82 12.92 -2.02 10.34
CA GLU A 82 13.71 -1.49 11.46
C GLU A 82 12.97 -1.66 12.78
N ALA A 83 11.64 -1.62 12.76
CA ALA A 83 10.82 -1.86 13.94
C ALA A 83 10.58 -3.35 14.21
N SER A 84 11.16 -4.24 13.40
CA SER A 84 11.02 -5.69 13.54
C SER A 84 9.57 -6.17 13.51
N LEU A 85 8.73 -5.52 12.72
CA LEU A 85 7.33 -5.89 12.57
C LEU A 85 7.17 -7.04 11.56
N PRO A 86 6.05 -7.81 11.63
CA PRO A 86 5.89 -8.99 10.79
C PRO A 86 5.95 -8.69 9.28
N VAL A 87 6.68 -9.53 8.56
CA VAL A 87 6.87 -9.43 7.11
C VAL A 87 6.63 -10.81 6.49
N GLU A 88 5.90 -10.86 5.39
CA GLU A 88 5.70 -12.07 4.61
C GLU A 88 6.53 -12.01 3.34
N LYS A 89 6.94 -13.17 2.85
CA LYS A 89 7.57 -13.32 1.54
C LYS A 89 6.62 -14.08 0.63
N ALA A 90 6.53 -13.61 -0.59
CA ALA A 90 5.67 -14.28 -1.57
C ALA A 90 6.33 -15.52 -2.14
#